data_0c177d0fb375468c59a721408e95c3db
#
_entry.id   0c177d0fb375468c59a721408e95c3db
#
_cell.length_a   1.000
_cell.length_b   1.000
_cell.length_c   1.000
_cell.angle_alpha   90.00
_cell.angle_beta   90.00
_cell.angle_gamma   90.00
#
_symmetry.space_group_name_H-M   'P 1'
#
loop_
_entity.id
_entity.type
_entity.pdbx_description
1 polymer ?
#
loop_
_entity_poly.entity_id
_entity_poly.type
_entity_poly.pdbx_seq_one_letter_code
_entity_poly.pdbx_strand_id
1 'polypeptide(L)'
;LGQVSVDTWTSPTVETTLRGGDENAELLFEYCSASDGAYNISLADALTIDEIKFNCNYTDYFFSRYYGTYTIVANGYPLVIASGVQYSYYTADTIVDGKTCSTSSCYVIGGGLDEDITGGTHVEIYTSLPLTYVYGGGVNGSVESNVYLHIENCGKIQHVRAGGYANKKDAKVNGNITLDFIN
;
A
#
# COMPACT_ATOMS: atom_id res chain seq x y z
N LEU A 1 -15.80 -17.07 -3.12
CA LEU A 1 -14.70 -16.82 -4.05
C LEU A 1 -13.41 -16.99 -3.31
N GLY A 2 -12.55 -17.83 -3.81
CA GLY A 2 -11.26 -18.09 -3.20
C GLY A 2 -10.28 -16.93 -3.32
N GLN A 3 -9.05 -17.27 -3.28
CA GLN A 3 -7.90 -16.38 -3.38
C GLN A 3 -7.75 -15.82 -4.80
N VAL A 4 -7.53 -14.51 -4.91
CA VAL A 4 -7.16 -13.84 -6.17
C VAL A 4 -5.70 -13.42 -6.06
N SER A 5 -4.86 -13.92 -6.97
CA SER A 5 -3.46 -13.53 -7.04
C SER A 5 -3.33 -12.15 -7.69
N VAL A 6 -2.53 -11.28 -7.07
CA VAL A 6 -2.25 -9.92 -7.56
C VAL A 6 -0.74 -9.80 -7.76
N ASP A 7 -0.32 -9.98 -9.00
CA ASP A 7 1.05 -9.68 -9.42
C ASP A 7 1.15 -8.20 -9.76
N THR A 8 0.48 -7.79 -10.83
CA THR A 8 0.36 -6.38 -11.22
C THR A 8 -1.07 -6.13 -11.67
N TRP A 9 -1.79 -5.27 -10.97
CA TRP A 9 -3.17 -4.92 -11.28
C TRP A 9 -3.35 -3.40 -11.34
N THR A 10 -3.98 -2.95 -12.40
CA THR A 10 -4.42 -1.55 -12.54
C THR A 10 -5.92 -1.48 -12.29
N SER A 11 -6.36 -0.57 -11.42
CA SER A 11 -7.79 -0.39 -11.16
C SER A 11 -8.53 0.06 -12.42
N PRO A 12 -9.85 -0.21 -12.51
CA PRO A 12 -10.67 0.36 -13.58
C PRO A 12 -10.55 1.90 -13.63
N THR A 13 -10.83 2.48 -14.79
CA THR A 13 -10.87 3.94 -15.01
C THR A 13 -12.21 4.56 -14.58
N VAL A 14 -12.78 4.04 -13.51
CA VAL A 14 -13.99 4.53 -12.84
C VAL A 14 -13.84 4.26 -11.35
N GLU A 15 -14.42 5.11 -10.54
CA GLU A 15 -14.47 4.91 -9.09
C GLU A 15 -14.95 3.50 -8.77
N THR A 16 -14.16 2.77 -8.00
CA THR A 16 -14.36 1.34 -7.76
C THR A 16 -14.26 1.03 -6.27
N THR A 17 -15.11 0.13 -5.79
CA THR A 17 -14.94 -0.51 -4.48
C THR A 17 -14.54 -1.97 -4.68
N LEU A 18 -13.38 -2.34 -4.17
CA LEU A 18 -12.92 -3.73 -4.10
C LEU A 18 -13.31 -4.28 -2.73
N ARG A 19 -14.28 -5.16 -2.71
CA ARG A 19 -14.83 -5.74 -1.48
C ARG A 19 -14.79 -7.26 -1.52
N GLY A 20 -14.43 -7.88 -0.42
CA GLY A 20 -14.56 -9.32 -0.23
C GLY A 20 -16.04 -9.75 -0.25
N GLY A 21 -16.34 -10.85 -0.93
CA GLY A 21 -17.69 -11.39 -0.99
C GLY A 21 -18.05 -12.25 0.22
N ASP A 22 -17.06 -12.69 0.98
CA ASP A 22 -17.21 -13.47 2.21
C ASP A 22 -15.95 -13.34 3.09
N GLU A 23 -16.00 -13.91 4.29
CA GLU A 23 -14.92 -13.87 5.28
C GLU A 23 -13.61 -14.54 4.84
N ASN A 24 -13.63 -15.30 3.75
CA ASN A 24 -12.47 -16.00 3.20
C ASN A 24 -11.92 -15.32 1.95
N ALA A 25 -12.48 -14.19 1.55
CA ALA A 25 -11.99 -13.45 0.39
C ALA A 25 -10.59 -12.90 0.66
N GLU A 26 -9.64 -13.23 -0.19
CA GLU A 26 -8.24 -12.84 -0.06
C GLU A 26 -7.67 -12.28 -1.35
N LEU A 27 -6.85 -11.23 -1.21
CA LEU A 27 -5.90 -10.80 -2.24
C LEU A 27 -4.53 -11.38 -1.90
N LEU A 28 -4.04 -12.28 -2.72
CA LEU A 28 -2.68 -12.80 -2.62
C LEU A 28 -1.75 -11.87 -3.38
N PHE A 29 -0.90 -11.16 -2.66
CA PHE A 29 0.13 -10.32 -3.27
C PHE A 29 1.36 -11.17 -3.62
N GLU A 30 1.71 -11.17 -4.90
CA GLU A 30 3.00 -11.69 -5.36
C GLU A 30 4.13 -10.75 -4.91
N TYR A 31 5.35 -11.28 -4.82
CA TYR A 31 6.49 -10.45 -4.43
C TYR A 31 6.69 -9.28 -5.38
N CYS A 32 6.75 -8.10 -4.80
CA CYS A 32 6.92 -6.86 -5.51
C CYS A 32 7.76 -5.90 -4.66
N SER A 33 8.72 -5.23 -5.27
CA SER A 33 9.58 -4.28 -4.57
C SER A 33 9.43 -2.89 -5.18
N ALA A 34 8.93 -1.94 -4.39
CA ALA A 34 8.87 -0.54 -4.80
C ALA A 34 10.25 0.06 -5.07
N SER A 35 11.33 -0.48 -4.48
CA SER A 35 12.70 -0.03 -4.78
C SER A 35 13.11 -0.32 -6.22
N ASP A 36 12.51 -1.32 -6.84
CA ASP A 36 12.76 -1.71 -8.23
C ASP A 36 11.76 -1.08 -9.21
N GLY A 37 10.90 -0.17 -8.72
CA GLY A 37 9.86 0.48 -9.51
C GLY A 37 8.65 -0.42 -9.78
N ALA A 38 8.49 -1.48 -9.03
CA ALA A 38 7.38 -2.41 -9.18
C ALA A 38 6.23 -2.10 -8.20
N TYR A 39 5.02 -2.50 -8.56
CA TYR A 39 3.82 -2.36 -7.73
C TYR A 39 2.87 -3.53 -7.94
N ASN A 40 2.05 -3.81 -6.92
CA ASN A 40 0.97 -4.80 -7.05
C ASN A 40 -0.33 -4.14 -7.52
N ILE A 41 -0.66 -2.97 -6.98
CA ILE A 41 -1.87 -2.23 -7.33
C ILE A 41 -1.47 -0.82 -7.77
N SER A 42 -1.93 -0.43 -8.96
CA SER A 42 -1.82 0.93 -9.49
C SER A 42 -3.21 1.47 -9.79
N LEU A 43 -3.52 2.67 -9.30
CA LEU A 43 -4.82 3.27 -9.51
C LEU A 43 -4.87 4.02 -10.85
N ALA A 44 -6.00 3.85 -11.54
CA ALA A 44 -6.40 4.63 -12.73
C ALA A 44 -7.65 5.50 -12.47
N ASP A 45 -8.27 5.33 -11.30
CA ASP A 45 -9.34 6.16 -10.72
C ASP A 45 -9.45 5.87 -9.23
N ALA A 46 -10.37 6.51 -8.52
CA ALA A 46 -10.59 6.34 -7.10
C ALA A 46 -10.86 4.87 -6.72
N LEU A 47 -10.21 4.38 -5.68
CA LEU A 47 -10.34 3.02 -5.20
C LEU A 47 -10.59 2.99 -3.69
N THR A 48 -11.67 2.29 -3.30
CA THR A 48 -11.90 1.86 -1.92
C THR A 48 -11.65 0.37 -1.80
N ILE A 49 -10.87 -0.05 -0.81
CA ILE A 49 -10.63 -1.47 -0.49
C ILE A 49 -11.24 -1.74 0.90
N ASP A 50 -12.12 -2.73 0.99
CA ASP A 50 -12.85 -3.03 2.22
C ASP A 50 -13.18 -4.53 2.34
N GLU A 51 -13.39 -5.01 3.57
CA GLU A 51 -13.86 -6.37 3.89
C GLU A 51 -13.10 -7.49 3.15
N ILE A 52 -11.80 -7.34 2.98
CA ILE A 52 -10.95 -8.32 2.29
C ILE A 52 -9.65 -8.55 3.06
N LYS A 53 -9.10 -9.75 2.97
CA LYS A 53 -7.81 -10.06 3.59
C LYS A 53 -6.67 -9.84 2.61
N PHE A 54 -5.60 -9.19 3.10
CA PHE A 54 -4.34 -9.11 2.39
C PHE A 54 -3.48 -10.30 2.79
N ASN A 55 -3.18 -11.16 1.84
CA ASN A 55 -2.29 -12.29 2.00
C ASN A 55 -0.99 -12.02 1.23
N CYS A 56 0.08 -11.79 1.95
CA CYS A 56 1.39 -11.48 1.38
C CYS A 56 2.32 -12.66 1.64
N ASN A 57 2.18 -13.70 0.86
CA ASN A 57 2.88 -14.96 1.08
C ASN A 57 4.00 -15.18 0.05
N TYR A 58 5.05 -14.38 0.12
CA TYR A 58 6.28 -14.70 -0.60
C TYR A 58 7.17 -15.59 0.24
N THR A 59 7.52 -16.74 -0.28
CA THR A 59 8.45 -17.69 0.34
C THR A 59 9.83 -17.58 -0.30
N ASP A 60 10.80 -17.08 0.44
CA ASP A 60 12.19 -17.24 0.06
C ASP A 60 12.70 -18.63 0.50
N TYR A 61 12.76 -19.55 -0.45
CA TYR A 61 13.22 -20.91 -0.19
C TYR A 61 14.68 -20.98 0.22
N PHE A 62 15.51 -20.03 -0.18
CA PHE A 62 16.94 -20.00 0.11
C PHE A 62 17.21 -19.63 1.57
N PHE A 63 16.48 -18.66 2.12
CA PHE A 63 16.67 -18.18 3.48
C PHE A 63 15.66 -18.72 4.48
N SER A 64 14.76 -19.61 4.06
CA SER A 64 13.68 -20.14 4.90
C SER A 64 12.86 -19.06 5.59
N ARG A 65 12.52 -17.98 4.86
CA ARG A 65 11.74 -16.83 5.36
C ARG A 65 10.51 -16.59 4.51
N TYR A 66 9.45 -16.15 5.17
CA TYR A 66 8.28 -15.58 4.51
C TYR A 66 8.37 -14.05 4.57
N TYR A 67 8.09 -13.39 3.45
CA TYR A 67 8.04 -11.94 3.38
C TYR A 67 6.62 -11.49 3.06
N GLY A 68 6.06 -10.67 3.95
CA GLY A 68 4.83 -9.97 3.66
C GLY A 68 5.14 -8.68 2.91
N THR A 69 4.96 -8.64 1.60
CA THR A 69 5.21 -7.45 0.79
C THR A 69 3.99 -7.11 -0.04
N TYR A 70 3.66 -5.84 -0.12
CA TYR A 70 2.74 -5.30 -1.10
C TYR A 70 3.09 -3.84 -1.40
N THR A 71 2.76 -3.38 -2.59
CA THR A 71 2.94 -1.99 -3.00
C THR A 71 1.67 -1.52 -3.70
N ILE A 72 1.05 -0.48 -3.16
CA ILE A 72 -0.13 0.18 -3.72
C ILE A 72 0.28 1.60 -4.10
N VAL A 73 0.09 1.96 -5.37
CA VAL A 73 0.40 3.28 -5.93
C VAL A 73 -0.89 3.95 -6.36
N ALA A 74 -1.26 5.04 -5.69
CA ALA A 74 -2.51 5.75 -5.96
C ALA A 74 -2.45 6.66 -7.19
N ASN A 75 -1.26 7.06 -7.66
CA ASN A 75 -1.07 7.93 -8.83
C ASN A 75 -1.85 9.26 -8.75
N GLY A 76 -2.10 9.77 -7.55
CA GLY A 76 -2.89 10.97 -7.33
C GLY A 76 -4.41 10.74 -7.27
N TYR A 77 -4.89 9.53 -7.54
CA TYR A 77 -6.30 9.20 -7.34
C TYR A 77 -6.63 8.96 -5.87
N PRO A 78 -7.87 9.24 -5.43
CA PRO A 78 -8.29 8.92 -4.07
C PRO A 78 -8.15 7.42 -3.76
N LEU A 79 -7.49 7.11 -2.64
CA LEU A 79 -7.34 5.75 -2.13
C LEU A 79 -7.87 5.68 -0.70
N VAL A 80 -8.82 4.78 -0.46
CA VAL A 80 -9.33 4.46 0.87
C VAL A 80 -9.05 2.99 1.19
N ILE A 81 -8.30 2.72 2.25
CA ILE A 81 -8.13 1.38 2.83
C ILE A 81 -8.96 1.34 4.10
N ALA A 82 -10.16 0.75 4.02
CA ALA A 82 -11.16 0.80 5.06
C ALA A 82 -10.84 -0.15 6.24
N SER A 83 -11.55 0.02 7.33
CA SER A 83 -11.35 -0.75 8.58
C SER A 83 -11.66 -2.24 8.47
N GLY A 84 -12.43 -2.63 7.45
CA GLY A 84 -12.72 -4.05 7.16
C GLY A 84 -11.57 -4.82 6.50
N VAL A 85 -10.49 -4.13 6.07
CA VAL A 85 -9.32 -4.79 5.51
C VAL A 85 -8.50 -5.42 6.64
N GLN A 86 -8.22 -6.70 6.51
CA GLN A 86 -7.47 -7.49 7.48
C GLN A 86 -6.20 -8.06 6.84
N TYR A 87 -5.27 -8.46 7.68
CA TYR A 87 -4.08 -9.18 7.27
C TYR A 87 -4.23 -10.65 7.61
N SER A 88 -4.16 -11.52 6.61
CA SER A 88 -4.42 -12.94 6.84
C SER A 88 -3.19 -13.73 7.24
N TYR A 89 -1.98 -13.16 7.13
CA TYR A 89 -0.75 -13.89 7.39
C TYR A 89 0.34 -13.05 8.04
N TYR A 90 0.89 -13.59 9.10
CA TYR A 90 2.19 -13.35 9.74
C TYR A 90 2.42 -11.97 10.36
N THR A 91 2.31 -11.94 11.67
CA THR A 91 3.01 -10.91 12.45
C THR A 91 4.52 -11.10 12.29
N ALA A 92 5.28 -10.01 12.19
CA ALA A 92 6.73 -10.06 12.25
C ALA A 92 7.17 -10.89 13.46
N ASP A 93 8.16 -11.75 13.27
CA ASP A 93 8.69 -12.67 14.29
C ASP A 93 7.83 -13.93 14.57
N THR A 94 6.78 -14.20 13.80
CA THR A 94 6.07 -15.47 13.90
C THR A 94 6.82 -16.56 13.13
N ILE A 95 6.88 -17.75 13.70
CA ILE A 95 7.44 -18.94 13.03
C ILE A 95 6.26 -19.76 12.49
N VAL A 96 6.22 -19.96 11.18
CA VAL A 96 5.25 -20.83 10.51
C VAL A 96 5.99 -21.86 9.69
N ASP A 97 5.64 -23.14 9.84
CA ASP A 97 6.32 -24.27 9.18
C ASP A 97 7.84 -24.24 9.34
N GLY A 98 8.32 -23.81 10.51
CA GLY A 98 9.74 -23.70 10.82
C GLY A 98 10.46 -22.53 10.15
N LYS A 99 9.74 -21.62 9.50
CA LYS A 99 10.27 -20.43 8.83
C LYS A 99 9.90 -19.16 9.57
N THR A 100 10.85 -18.25 9.68
CA THR A 100 10.61 -16.92 10.26
C THR A 100 9.85 -16.04 9.28
N CYS A 101 8.75 -15.45 9.74
CA CYS A 101 7.97 -14.49 8.96
C CYS A 101 8.47 -13.07 9.25
N SER A 102 8.68 -12.29 8.22
CA SER A 102 9.02 -10.87 8.37
C SER A 102 8.09 -10.02 7.51
N THR A 103 7.58 -8.94 8.07
CA THR A 103 6.93 -7.88 7.30
C THR A 103 8.02 -6.94 6.80
N SER A 104 8.45 -7.10 5.58
CA SER A 104 9.37 -6.15 4.96
C SER A 104 8.75 -5.59 3.69
N SER A 105 8.66 -4.27 3.62
CA SER A 105 8.33 -3.56 2.38
C SER A 105 6.85 -3.50 1.99
N CYS A 106 5.96 -3.24 2.95
CA CYS A 106 4.57 -2.88 2.66
C CYS A 106 4.47 -1.38 2.41
N TYR A 107 4.15 -0.98 1.17
CA TYR A 107 4.13 0.41 0.73
C TYR A 107 2.73 0.86 0.36
N VAL A 108 2.35 2.07 0.81
CA VAL A 108 1.23 2.84 0.28
C VAL A 108 1.78 4.18 -0.20
N ILE A 109 1.57 4.52 -1.47
CA ILE A 109 2.12 5.70 -2.13
C ILE A 109 0.94 6.49 -2.72
N GLY A 110 0.71 7.71 -2.25
CA GLY A 110 -0.37 8.56 -2.72
C GLY A 110 -0.12 9.15 -4.11
N GLY A 111 1.11 9.54 -4.40
CA GLY A 111 1.54 10.03 -5.70
C GLY A 111 2.00 8.93 -6.65
N GLY A 112 2.80 9.30 -7.65
CA GLY A 112 3.38 8.35 -8.60
C GLY A 112 4.61 7.63 -8.06
N LEU A 113 4.91 6.48 -8.64
CA LEU A 113 6.15 5.76 -8.46
C LEU A 113 7.02 5.98 -9.70
N ASP A 114 8.12 6.70 -9.52
CA ASP A 114 9.04 7.18 -10.58
C ASP A 114 8.39 8.17 -11.60
N GLU A 115 7.14 8.63 -11.34
CA GLU A 115 6.37 9.53 -12.21
C GLU A 115 5.86 10.75 -11.45
N ASP A 116 5.85 11.93 -12.12
CA ASP A 116 5.25 13.15 -11.59
C ASP A 116 3.74 13.13 -11.83
N ILE A 117 2.95 13.63 -10.89
CA ILE A 117 1.51 13.79 -11.04
C ILE A 117 1.12 15.27 -11.02
N THR A 118 0.19 15.65 -11.89
CA THR A 118 -0.27 17.04 -12.02
C THR A 118 -1.36 17.42 -11.01
N GLY A 119 -2.02 16.43 -10.44
CA GLY A 119 -3.05 16.60 -9.40
C GLY A 119 -2.48 16.61 -7.98
N GLY A 120 -3.39 16.56 -7.02
CA GLY A 120 -3.07 16.29 -5.61
C GLY A 120 -3.19 14.81 -5.29
N THR A 121 -3.00 14.48 -4.02
CA THR A 121 -3.22 13.12 -3.50
C THR A 121 -4.24 13.13 -2.38
N HIS A 122 -4.97 12.04 -2.26
CA HIS A 122 -5.92 11.81 -1.17
C HIS A 122 -5.85 10.34 -0.75
N VAL A 123 -5.24 10.09 0.41
CA VAL A 123 -5.07 8.74 0.95
C VAL A 123 -5.66 8.68 2.35
N GLU A 124 -6.54 7.72 2.58
CA GLU A 124 -7.13 7.42 3.88
C GLU A 124 -6.89 5.97 4.25
N ILE A 125 -6.39 5.73 5.45
CA ILE A 125 -6.05 4.40 5.96
C ILE A 125 -6.69 4.21 7.33
N TYR A 126 -7.62 3.25 7.43
CA TYR A 126 -8.40 2.94 8.64
C TYR A 126 -8.18 1.50 9.14
N THR A 127 -7.08 0.88 8.78
CA THR A 127 -6.86 -0.54 9.00
C THR A 127 -5.67 -0.82 9.90
N SER A 128 -5.72 -1.92 10.64
CA SER A 128 -4.61 -2.43 11.46
C SER A 128 -3.52 -3.14 10.66
N LEU A 129 -3.53 -3.04 9.33
CA LEU A 129 -2.47 -3.61 8.49
C LEU A 129 -1.07 -3.16 8.93
N PRO A 130 -0.09 -4.07 8.95
CA PRO A 130 1.29 -3.66 9.13
C PRO A 130 1.76 -2.89 7.89
N LEU A 131 2.21 -1.67 8.10
CA LEU A 131 2.72 -0.78 7.06
C LEU A 131 4.20 -0.50 7.32
N THR A 132 5.03 -0.69 6.31
CA THR A 132 6.44 -0.30 6.42
C THR A 132 6.59 1.16 6.05
N TYR A 133 6.04 1.55 4.91
CA TYR A 133 6.14 2.92 4.40
C TYR A 133 4.79 3.44 3.92
N VAL A 134 4.43 4.62 4.39
CA VAL A 134 3.29 5.39 3.89
C VAL A 134 3.80 6.74 3.41
N TYR A 135 3.60 7.03 2.14
CA TYR A 135 3.95 8.30 1.51
C TYR A 135 2.67 8.98 1.03
N GLY A 136 2.38 10.18 1.53
CA GLY A 136 1.27 10.98 1.03
C GLY A 136 1.53 11.47 -0.40
N GLY A 137 2.78 11.85 -0.71
CA GLY A 137 3.22 12.22 -2.06
C GLY A 137 3.78 11.03 -2.85
N GLY A 138 4.62 11.31 -3.83
CA GLY A 138 5.23 10.30 -4.70
C GLY A 138 6.54 9.72 -4.17
N VAL A 139 6.96 8.62 -4.76
CA VAL A 139 8.31 8.07 -4.63
C VAL A 139 9.05 8.32 -5.93
N ASN A 140 10.12 9.11 -5.89
CA ASN A 140 10.84 9.61 -7.06
C ASN A 140 9.93 10.34 -8.06
N GLY A 141 8.82 10.92 -7.61
CA GLY A 141 7.85 11.65 -8.42
C GLY A 141 7.29 12.82 -7.63
N SER A 142 7.13 13.97 -8.29
CA SER A 142 6.60 15.18 -7.68
C SER A 142 5.07 15.20 -7.73
N VAL A 143 4.47 15.96 -6.82
CA VAL A 143 3.03 16.23 -6.75
C VAL A 143 2.83 17.72 -6.94
N GLU A 144 2.13 18.14 -8.00
CA GLU A 144 1.97 19.55 -8.36
C GLU A 144 0.90 20.29 -7.55
N SER A 145 0.17 19.60 -6.67
CA SER A 145 -0.92 20.16 -5.88
C SER A 145 -0.87 19.65 -4.43
N ASN A 146 -2.02 19.72 -3.74
CA ASN A 146 -2.11 19.39 -2.32
C ASN A 146 -1.99 17.89 -2.05
N VAL A 147 -1.40 17.55 -0.93
CA VAL A 147 -1.32 16.19 -0.39
C VAL A 147 -2.21 16.11 0.84
N TYR A 148 -3.11 15.14 0.86
CA TYR A 148 -3.89 14.76 2.03
C TYR A 148 -3.59 13.30 2.40
N LEU A 149 -3.18 13.08 3.64
CA LEU A 149 -2.93 11.76 4.20
C LEU A 149 -3.61 11.66 5.56
N HIS A 150 -4.60 10.79 5.66
CA HIS A 150 -5.29 10.44 6.90
C HIS A 150 -4.95 9.01 7.31
N ILE A 151 -4.56 8.83 8.56
CA ILE A 151 -4.22 7.53 9.14
C ILE A 151 -4.90 7.42 10.49
N GLU A 152 -5.79 6.44 10.64
CA GLU A 152 -6.54 6.21 11.86
C GLU A 152 -6.58 4.73 12.23
N ASN A 153 -6.49 4.42 13.54
CA ASN A 153 -6.55 3.05 14.09
C ASN A 153 -5.57 2.06 13.44
N CYS A 154 -4.46 2.57 12.93
CA CYS A 154 -3.47 1.73 12.29
C CYS A 154 -2.65 0.92 13.28
N GLY A 155 -2.27 -0.26 12.84
CA GLY A 155 -1.31 -1.09 13.53
C GLY A 155 0.10 -0.49 13.51
N LYS A 156 1.11 -1.34 13.51
CA LYS A 156 2.50 -0.87 13.47
C LYS A 156 2.85 -0.26 12.12
N ILE A 157 3.15 1.04 12.10
CA ILE A 157 3.73 1.73 10.93
C ILE A 157 5.18 2.06 11.27
N GLN A 158 6.11 1.76 10.35
CA GLN A 158 7.53 2.06 10.57
C GLN A 158 7.88 3.49 10.14
N HIS A 159 7.39 3.91 8.97
CA HIS A 159 7.70 5.22 8.41
C HIS A 159 6.47 5.86 7.78
N VAL A 160 6.14 7.07 8.22
CA VAL A 160 5.14 7.92 7.59
C VAL A 160 5.82 9.18 7.07
N ARG A 161 5.58 9.52 5.82
CA ARG A 161 6.00 10.79 5.22
C ARG A 161 4.79 11.41 4.53
N ALA A 162 4.27 12.48 5.07
CA ALA A 162 3.14 13.16 4.47
C ALA A 162 3.46 13.72 3.07
N GLY A 163 4.72 14.10 2.82
CA GLY A 163 5.22 14.42 1.47
C GLY A 163 5.70 13.19 0.71
N GLY A 164 6.64 13.39 -0.20
CA GLY A 164 7.23 12.33 -1.03
C GLY A 164 8.56 11.79 -0.48
N TYR A 165 9.11 10.86 -1.22
CA TYR A 165 10.43 10.29 -0.99
C TYR A 165 11.28 10.33 -2.27
N ALA A 166 12.44 10.98 -2.18
CA ALA A 166 13.41 11.08 -3.26
C ALA A 166 14.60 10.15 -3.00
N ASN A 167 14.86 9.25 -3.91
CA ASN A 167 16.04 8.38 -3.92
C ASN A 167 16.83 8.51 -5.23
N LYS A 168 16.13 8.58 -6.37
CA LYS A 168 16.73 8.67 -7.71
C LYS A 168 16.44 10.01 -8.37
N LYS A 169 15.29 10.61 -8.08
CA LYS A 169 14.75 11.83 -8.69
C LYS A 169 14.05 12.64 -7.60
N ASP A 170 13.96 13.95 -7.78
CA ASP A 170 13.21 14.83 -6.88
C ASP A 170 11.76 14.35 -6.69
N ALA A 171 11.28 14.46 -5.46
CA ALA A 171 9.90 14.15 -5.08
C ALA A 171 9.33 15.34 -4.29
N LYS A 172 9.02 16.42 -5.00
CA LYS A 172 8.51 17.67 -4.43
C LYS A 172 6.99 17.64 -4.30
N VAL A 173 6.48 18.36 -3.33
CA VAL A 173 5.06 18.70 -3.23
C VAL A 173 4.97 20.22 -3.37
N ASN A 174 4.28 20.69 -4.43
CA ASN A 174 4.16 22.11 -4.73
C ASN A 174 2.92 22.75 -4.07
N GLY A 175 2.05 21.95 -3.45
CA GLY A 175 0.88 22.39 -2.68
C GLY A 175 1.05 22.24 -1.17
N ASN A 176 -0.07 22.34 -0.47
CA ASN A 176 -0.13 22.14 0.97
C ASN A 176 -0.08 20.65 1.30
N ILE A 177 0.50 20.33 2.43
CA ILE A 177 0.54 18.97 2.97
C ILE A 177 -0.32 18.93 4.25
N THR A 178 -1.34 18.09 4.25
CA THR A 178 -2.17 17.80 5.42
C THR A 178 -1.92 16.36 5.86
N LEU A 179 -1.54 16.19 7.12
CA LEU A 179 -1.42 14.89 7.76
C LEU A 179 -2.31 14.85 8.99
N ASP A 180 -3.32 13.99 8.95
CA ASP A 180 -4.15 13.63 10.09
C ASP A 180 -3.72 12.25 10.59
N PHE A 181 -3.16 12.20 11.79
CA PHE A 181 -2.74 10.94 12.41
C PHE A 181 -3.48 10.78 13.73
N ILE A 182 -4.38 9.80 13.78
CA ILE A 182 -5.23 9.51 14.94
C ILE A 182 -4.94 8.07 15.39
N ASN A 183 -4.52 7.92 16.64
CA ASN A 183 -4.19 6.60 17.21
C ASN A 183 -5.05 6.32 18.43
#